data_6ac07bb061284490d8faf8a5cf8a0987
#
_entry.id   6ac07bb061284490d8faf8a5cf8a0987
#
_cell.length_a   1.000
_cell.length_b   1.000
_cell.length_c   1.000
_cell.angle_alpha   90.00
_cell.angle_beta   90.00
_cell.angle_gamma   90.00
#
_symmetry.space_group_name_H-M   'P 1'
#
loop_
_entity.id
_entity.type
_entity.pdbx_description
1 polymer ?
#
loop_
_entity_poly.entity_id
_entity_poly.type
_entity_poly.pdbx_seq_one_letter_code
_entity_poly.pdbx_strand_id
1 'polypeptide(L)'
;MRDAAFAADIGEPWNRAVAGYYGGPNAYHVWSSGDWKRFPRNRKLPIWVAGLDGSGEGDDAVRALRDLGVPPRVYTAVDMEERVDKTYLEHFGEKLNAAGYRVWVYGSSGSVFSNPGLNGYWVADYRGVGAFMYDHPGVRATQYAPGELYDSSTVKDWTYYFGRWWR
;
A
#
# COMPACT_ATOMS: atom_id res chain seq x y z
N MET A 1 3.02 11.14 1.66
CA MET A 1 3.33 10.06 0.70
C MET A 1 2.70 10.40 -0.64
N ARG A 2 3.29 10.00 -1.72
CA ARG A 2 2.71 10.05 -3.07
C ARG A 2 2.58 8.65 -3.61
N ASP A 3 1.51 8.37 -4.31
CA ASP A 3 1.29 7.10 -5.00
C ASP A 3 0.79 7.36 -6.43
N ALA A 4 1.19 6.52 -7.36
CA ALA A 4 0.85 6.64 -8.76
C ALA A 4 0.93 5.29 -9.47
N ALA A 5 0.16 5.16 -10.56
CA ALA A 5 0.23 4.00 -11.43
C ALA A 5 1.62 3.87 -12.09
N PHE A 6 2.19 4.98 -12.54
CA PHE A 6 3.52 5.01 -13.15
C PHE A 6 4.54 5.71 -12.26
N ALA A 7 5.70 5.11 -12.06
CA ALA A 7 6.77 5.68 -11.25
C ALA A 7 7.28 7.04 -11.80
N ALA A 8 7.16 7.27 -13.11
CA ALA A 8 7.52 8.53 -13.74
C ALA A 8 6.68 9.71 -13.27
N ASP A 9 5.40 9.47 -12.96
CA ASP A 9 4.44 10.51 -12.60
C ASP A 9 4.68 11.08 -11.19
N ILE A 10 5.35 10.34 -10.32
CA ILE A 10 5.69 10.81 -8.98
C ILE A 10 6.67 12.00 -9.00
N GLY A 11 7.44 12.13 -10.06
CA GLY A 11 8.50 13.13 -10.16
C GLY A 11 9.70 12.81 -9.27
N GLU A 12 10.39 13.82 -8.76
CA GLU A 12 11.57 13.67 -7.91
C GLU A 12 11.26 13.92 -6.42
N PRO A 13 10.78 12.90 -5.68
CA PRO A 13 10.38 13.07 -4.28
C PRO A 13 11.53 12.77 -3.32
N TRP A 14 12.63 13.47 -3.40
CA TRP A 14 13.83 13.24 -2.57
C TRP A 14 13.56 13.26 -1.06
N ASN A 15 12.46 13.86 -0.65
CA ASN A 15 12.09 14.05 0.76
C ASN A 15 10.72 13.44 1.15
N ARG A 16 10.09 12.65 0.26
CA ARG A 16 8.76 12.07 0.50
C ARG A 16 8.78 10.55 0.40
N ALA A 17 7.86 9.90 1.10
CA ALA A 17 7.56 8.50 0.88
C ALA A 17 6.77 8.33 -0.42
N VAL A 18 6.95 7.20 -1.07
CA VAL A 18 6.26 6.83 -2.31
C VAL A 18 5.56 5.49 -2.13
N ALA A 19 4.42 5.33 -2.78
CA ALA A 19 3.76 4.06 -2.92
C ALA A 19 3.60 3.72 -4.40
N GLY A 20 3.61 2.44 -4.72
CA GLY A 20 3.47 1.98 -6.10
C GLY A 20 3.07 0.52 -6.18
N TYR A 21 2.52 0.13 -7.30
CA TYR A 21 1.99 -1.21 -7.50
C TYR A 21 3.10 -2.22 -7.77
N TYR A 22 3.11 -3.30 -6.99
CA TYR A 22 4.04 -4.42 -7.21
C TYR A 22 3.36 -5.66 -7.78
N GLY A 23 2.04 -5.66 -7.90
CA GLY A 23 1.26 -6.74 -8.49
C GLY A 23 -0.22 -6.63 -8.14
N GLY A 24 -0.93 -7.68 -8.49
CA GLY A 24 -2.36 -7.84 -8.28
C GLY A 24 -3.12 -7.98 -9.59
N PRO A 25 -4.20 -8.78 -9.62
CA PRO A 25 -4.98 -9.02 -10.85
C PRO A 25 -5.57 -7.75 -11.47
N ASN A 26 -5.92 -6.77 -10.64
CA ASN A 26 -6.51 -5.51 -11.07
C ASN A 26 -5.50 -4.36 -11.16
N ALA A 27 -4.19 -4.63 -11.01
CA ALA A 27 -3.17 -3.59 -11.13
C ALA A 27 -3.11 -3.07 -12.57
N TYR A 28 -3.39 -1.78 -12.76
CA TYR A 28 -3.30 -1.13 -14.07
C TYR A 28 -1.87 -1.16 -14.63
N HIS A 29 -0.88 -0.96 -13.77
CA HIS A 29 0.53 -1.02 -14.11
C HIS A 29 1.36 -1.49 -12.92
N VAL A 30 2.27 -2.42 -13.15
CA VAL A 30 3.18 -2.93 -12.12
C VAL A 30 4.55 -2.27 -12.28
N TRP A 31 5.07 -1.69 -11.20
CA TRP A 31 6.38 -1.07 -11.19
C TRP A 31 7.50 -2.12 -11.33
N SER A 32 8.36 -1.93 -12.28
CA SER A 32 9.55 -2.75 -12.45
C SER A 32 10.55 -2.55 -11.30
N SER A 33 11.51 -3.45 -11.17
CA SER A 33 12.63 -3.27 -10.23
C SER A 33 13.44 -1.99 -10.51
N GLY A 34 13.47 -1.55 -11.78
CA GLY A 34 14.08 -0.28 -12.20
C GLY A 34 13.33 0.92 -11.66
N ASP A 35 11.99 0.90 -11.71
CA ASP A 35 11.14 1.96 -11.16
C ASP A 35 11.34 2.08 -9.64
N TRP A 36 11.33 0.97 -8.93
CA TRP A 36 11.57 0.96 -7.50
C TRP A 36 12.95 1.49 -7.13
N LYS A 37 13.99 1.26 -7.93
CA LYS A 37 15.36 1.75 -7.67
C LYS A 37 15.50 3.26 -7.76
N ARG A 38 14.59 3.96 -8.43
CA ARG A 38 14.59 5.43 -8.56
C ARG A 38 14.37 6.15 -7.23
N PHE A 39 13.77 5.50 -6.24
CA PHE A 39 13.37 6.11 -4.98
C PHE A 39 14.25 5.66 -3.80
N PRO A 40 14.39 6.49 -2.74
CA PRO A 40 15.17 6.15 -1.56
C PRO A 40 14.70 4.84 -0.91
N ARG A 41 15.66 4.06 -0.43
CA ARG A 41 15.42 2.70 0.10
C ARG A 41 14.43 2.62 1.26
N ASN A 42 14.34 3.66 2.07
CA ASN A 42 13.55 3.71 3.29
C ASN A 42 12.24 4.51 3.15
N ARG A 43 11.72 4.66 1.94
CA ARG A 43 10.56 5.51 1.69
C ARG A 43 9.56 4.91 0.71
N LYS A 44 9.45 3.59 0.68
CA LYS A 44 8.65 2.86 -0.30
C LYS A 44 7.56 2.04 0.38
N LEU A 45 6.35 2.09 -0.14
CA LEU A 45 5.23 1.24 0.23
C LEU A 45 4.75 0.49 -1.02
N PRO A 46 4.93 -0.83 -1.11
CA PRO A 46 4.38 -1.62 -2.20
C PRO A 46 2.88 -1.83 -2.01
N ILE A 47 2.13 -1.72 -3.11
CA ILE A 47 0.68 -1.90 -3.16
C ILE A 47 0.37 -3.13 -4.00
N TRP A 48 -0.45 -4.03 -3.47
CA TRP A 48 -1.11 -5.11 -4.20
C TRP A 48 -2.53 -4.70 -4.53
N VAL A 49 -2.91 -4.72 -5.80
CA VAL A 49 -4.30 -4.44 -6.19
C VAL A 49 -5.07 -5.75 -6.23
N ALA A 50 -5.98 -5.91 -5.28
CA ALA A 50 -6.72 -7.15 -5.09
C ALA A 50 -7.61 -7.51 -6.28
N GLY A 51 -7.67 -8.80 -6.60
CA GLY A 51 -8.72 -9.39 -7.43
C GLY A 51 -9.95 -9.73 -6.58
N LEU A 52 -11.02 -10.13 -7.23
CA LEU A 52 -12.27 -10.46 -6.53
C LEU A 52 -12.35 -11.95 -6.10
N ASP A 53 -11.50 -12.79 -6.62
CA ASP A 53 -11.58 -14.25 -6.48
C ASP A 53 -10.63 -14.85 -5.42
N GLY A 54 -9.76 -14.06 -4.87
CA GLY A 54 -9.06 -14.25 -3.59
C GLY A 54 -8.21 -15.48 -3.35
N SER A 55 -8.36 -16.53 -4.10
CA SER A 55 -7.62 -17.78 -3.86
C SER A 55 -6.22 -17.72 -4.50
N GLY A 56 -5.18 -17.71 -3.68
CA GLY A 56 -3.80 -17.78 -4.14
C GLY A 56 -3.08 -16.42 -4.23
N GLU A 57 -3.79 -15.30 -4.25
CA GLU A 57 -3.18 -13.98 -4.38
C GLU A 57 -2.16 -13.66 -3.28
N GLY A 58 -2.38 -14.15 -2.06
CA GLY A 58 -1.43 -13.97 -0.96
C GLY A 58 -0.08 -14.64 -1.23
N ASP A 59 -0.08 -15.82 -1.85
CA ASP A 59 1.16 -16.52 -2.22
C ASP A 59 1.87 -15.82 -3.39
N ASP A 60 1.09 -15.30 -4.36
CA ASP A 60 1.63 -14.52 -5.48
C ASP A 60 2.21 -13.19 -5.01
N ALA A 61 1.54 -12.50 -4.10
CA ALA A 61 2.04 -11.28 -3.48
C ALA A 61 3.35 -11.51 -2.73
N VAL A 62 3.45 -12.59 -1.95
CA VAL A 62 4.69 -12.97 -1.25
C VAL A 62 5.81 -13.24 -2.26
N ARG A 63 5.53 -13.94 -3.35
CA ARG A 63 6.50 -14.21 -4.41
C ARG A 63 7.00 -12.92 -5.04
N ALA A 64 6.08 -12.04 -5.45
CA ALA A 64 6.40 -10.76 -6.06
C ALA A 64 7.25 -9.86 -5.13
N LEU A 65 6.93 -9.79 -3.83
CA LEU A 65 7.74 -9.05 -2.86
C LEU A 65 9.17 -9.62 -2.75
N ARG A 66 9.32 -10.94 -2.77
CA ARG A 66 10.63 -11.60 -2.73
C ARG A 66 11.43 -11.34 -4.00
N ASP A 67 10.80 -11.42 -5.16
CA ASP A 67 11.43 -11.16 -6.47
C ASP A 67 11.89 -9.71 -6.59
N LEU A 68 11.16 -8.78 -5.99
CA LEU A 68 11.58 -7.38 -5.83
C LEU A 68 12.67 -7.19 -4.77
N GLY A 69 13.02 -8.22 -3.99
CA GLY A 69 14.01 -8.14 -2.92
C GLY A 69 13.52 -7.37 -1.69
N VAL A 70 12.21 -7.30 -1.47
CA VAL A 70 11.64 -6.66 -0.27
C VAL A 70 11.90 -7.54 0.95
N PRO A 71 12.61 -7.06 1.99
CA PRO A 71 12.91 -7.88 3.14
C PRO A 71 11.69 -8.06 4.04
N PRO A 72 11.63 -9.13 4.86
CA PRO A 72 10.63 -9.28 5.91
C PRO A 72 10.60 -8.07 6.86
N ARG A 73 9.47 -7.87 7.54
CA ARG A 73 9.15 -6.76 8.45
C ARG A 73 8.88 -5.42 7.76
N VAL A 74 8.78 -5.41 6.43
CA VAL A 74 8.33 -4.25 5.68
C VAL A 74 6.80 -4.25 5.61
N TYR A 75 6.23 -3.06 5.57
CA TYR A 75 4.81 -2.87 5.32
C TYR A 75 4.53 -2.87 3.81
N THR A 76 3.41 -3.46 3.44
CA THR A 76 2.79 -3.40 2.12
C THR A 76 1.34 -2.96 2.29
N ALA A 77 0.69 -2.54 1.23
CA ALA A 77 -0.74 -2.28 1.24
C ALA A 77 -1.46 -3.27 0.31
N VAL A 78 -2.69 -3.61 0.65
CA VAL A 78 -3.63 -4.23 -0.26
C VAL A 78 -4.72 -3.22 -0.60
N ASP A 79 -4.88 -2.97 -1.89
CA ASP A 79 -5.88 -2.05 -2.44
C ASP A 79 -7.15 -2.83 -2.75
N MET A 80 -8.27 -2.42 -2.14
CA MET A 80 -9.58 -3.05 -2.24
C MET A 80 -10.69 -2.00 -2.44
N GLU A 81 -10.53 -1.11 -3.39
CA GLU A 81 -11.47 0.00 -3.59
C GLU A 81 -12.88 -0.45 -3.96
N GLU A 82 -13.01 -1.48 -4.80
CA GLU A 82 -14.31 -1.90 -5.33
C GLU A 82 -15.13 -2.72 -4.33
N ARG A 83 -14.47 -3.61 -3.60
CA ARG A 83 -15.14 -4.49 -2.63
C ARG A 83 -14.16 -5.04 -1.62
N VAL A 84 -14.44 -4.85 -0.35
CA VAL A 84 -13.69 -5.50 0.71
C VAL A 84 -14.35 -6.83 1.07
N ASP A 85 -13.64 -7.93 0.83
CA ASP A 85 -14.04 -9.25 1.26
C ASP A 85 -13.21 -9.67 2.47
N LYS A 86 -13.91 -9.97 3.59
CA LYS A 86 -13.26 -10.31 4.85
C LYS A 86 -12.45 -11.60 4.75
N THR A 87 -12.99 -12.62 4.10
CA THR A 87 -12.33 -13.93 3.96
C THR A 87 -11.08 -13.80 3.10
N TYR A 88 -11.17 -13.01 2.03
CA TYR A 88 -10.01 -12.67 1.22
C TYR A 88 -8.91 -12.01 2.06
N LEU A 89 -9.26 -10.97 2.83
CA LEU A 89 -8.29 -10.25 3.65
C LEU A 89 -7.65 -11.14 4.72
N GLU A 90 -8.41 -12.01 5.34
CA GLU A 90 -7.89 -12.96 6.33
C GLU A 90 -6.83 -13.86 5.67
N HIS A 91 -7.17 -14.53 4.55
CA HIS A 91 -6.23 -15.42 3.86
C HIS A 91 -5.01 -14.67 3.30
N PHE A 92 -5.23 -13.52 2.65
CA PHE A 92 -4.16 -12.69 2.13
C PHE A 92 -3.20 -12.25 3.25
N GLY A 93 -3.78 -11.75 4.34
CA GLY A 93 -3.02 -11.29 5.50
C GLY A 93 -2.26 -12.41 6.20
N GLU A 94 -2.85 -13.60 6.35
CA GLU A 94 -2.18 -14.77 6.91
C GLU A 94 -0.92 -15.13 6.10
N LYS A 95 -1.03 -15.18 4.77
CA LYS A 95 0.10 -15.51 3.89
C LYS A 95 1.24 -14.50 4.02
N LEU A 96 0.92 -13.21 3.96
CA LEU A 96 1.93 -12.16 4.09
C LEU A 96 2.54 -12.12 5.49
N ASN A 97 1.73 -12.23 6.53
CA ASN A 97 2.22 -12.25 7.91
C ASN A 97 3.11 -13.47 8.19
N ALA A 98 2.75 -14.65 7.68
CA ALA A 98 3.57 -15.86 7.78
C ALA A 98 4.92 -15.70 7.07
N ALA A 99 4.96 -14.96 5.97
CA ALA A 99 6.19 -14.58 5.26
C ALA A 99 6.95 -13.43 5.93
N GLY A 100 6.42 -12.87 7.02
CA GLY A 100 7.03 -11.80 7.81
C GLY A 100 6.70 -10.38 7.36
N TYR A 101 5.82 -10.18 6.39
CA TYR A 101 5.36 -8.86 5.94
C TYR A 101 4.22 -8.34 6.82
N ARG A 102 3.99 -7.02 6.79
CA ARG A 102 2.88 -6.35 7.44
C ARG A 102 1.96 -5.74 6.40
N VAL A 103 0.64 -5.80 6.60
CA VAL A 103 -0.33 -5.39 5.57
C VAL A 103 -1.23 -4.28 6.08
N TRP A 104 -1.28 -3.16 5.34
CA TRP A 104 -2.34 -2.17 5.47
C TRP A 104 -3.45 -2.46 4.48
N VAL A 105 -4.69 -2.20 4.86
CA VAL A 105 -5.83 -2.24 3.95
C VAL A 105 -6.11 -0.83 3.47
N TYR A 106 -6.09 -0.64 2.15
CA TYR A 106 -6.46 0.62 1.50
C TYR A 106 -7.89 0.56 0.96
N GLY A 107 -8.61 1.65 1.08
CA GLY A 107 -9.95 1.85 0.55
C GLY A 107 -10.71 2.97 1.26
N SER A 108 -12.00 3.14 0.95
CA SER A 108 -12.85 4.13 1.62
C SER A 108 -13.05 3.79 3.10
N SER A 109 -13.34 4.80 3.93
CA SER A 109 -13.61 4.61 5.36
C SER A 109 -14.74 3.59 5.63
N GLY A 110 -15.80 3.62 4.82
CA GLY A 110 -16.91 2.68 4.95
C GLY A 110 -16.53 1.24 4.63
N SER A 111 -15.60 1.03 3.70
CA SER A 111 -15.13 -0.31 3.33
C SER A 111 -14.08 -0.86 4.29
N VAL A 112 -13.05 -0.09 4.62
CA VAL A 112 -11.93 -0.61 5.41
C VAL A 112 -12.31 -0.89 6.87
N PHE A 113 -13.15 -0.07 7.50
CA PHE A 113 -13.53 -0.26 8.91
C PHE A 113 -14.54 -1.38 9.14
N SER A 114 -15.20 -1.86 8.10
CA SER A 114 -16.08 -3.03 8.16
C SER A 114 -15.32 -4.33 8.34
N ASN A 115 -14.01 -4.30 8.17
CA ASN A 115 -13.16 -5.48 8.21
C ASN A 115 -12.14 -5.38 9.34
N PRO A 116 -11.80 -6.50 10.01
CA PRO A 116 -10.74 -6.50 10.98
C PRO A 116 -9.45 -6.07 10.29
N GLY A 117 -8.87 -4.96 10.76
CA GLY A 117 -7.61 -4.46 10.21
C GLY A 117 -6.50 -5.46 10.43
N LEU A 118 -5.77 -5.76 9.40
CA LEU A 118 -4.59 -6.62 9.49
C LEU A 118 -3.52 -5.96 10.38
N ASN A 119 -2.79 -4.98 9.83
CA ASN A 119 -1.77 -4.25 10.60
C ASN A 119 -2.02 -2.72 10.59
N GLY A 120 -3.09 -2.29 9.98
CA GLY A 120 -3.53 -0.90 9.92
C GLY A 120 -4.35 -0.58 8.68
N TYR A 121 -4.85 0.65 8.64
CA TYR A 121 -5.67 1.16 7.56
C TYR A 121 -5.01 2.33 6.86
N TRP A 122 -5.12 2.35 5.52
CA TRP A 122 -4.86 3.50 4.69
C TRP A 122 -6.19 3.93 4.07
N VAL A 123 -6.71 5.05 4.56
CA VAL A 123 -8.08 5.49 4.25
C VAL A 123 -8.07 6.51 3.12
N ALA A 124 -8.85 6.28 2.08
CA ALA A 124 -9.18 7.29 1.08
C ALA A 124 -10.31 8.17 1.60
N ASP A 125 -10.06 9.48 1.73
CA ASP A 125 -11.03 10.45 2.18
C ASP A 125 -10.76 11.84 1.54
N TYR A 126 -11.52 12.19 0.53
CA TYR A 126 -11.34 13.37 -0.32
C TYR A 126 -12.24 14.54 0.09
N ARG A 127 -12.29 14.87 1.37
CA ARG A 127 -13.14 15.97 1.88
C ARG A 127 -12.71 17.38 1.43
N GLY A 128 -11.60 17.51 0.72
CA GLY A 128 -11.13 18.80 0.21
C GLY A 128 -10.55 19.74 1.27
N VAL A 129 -10.21 19.23 2.45
CA VAL A 129 -9.69 20.02 3.59
C VAL A 129 -8.17 20.09 3.65
N GLY A 130 -7.49 19.66 2.62
CA GLY A 130 -6.02 19.58 2.62
C GLY A 130 -5.50 18.38 3.41
N ALA A 131 -4.21 18.41 3.74
CA ALA A 131 -3.56 17.29 4.42
C ALA A 131 -4.10 17.09 5.84
N PHE A 132 -4.66 15.93 6.13
CA PHE A 132 -5.14 15.53 7.46
C PHE A 132 -4.92 14.04 7.71
N MET A 133 -5.08 13.62 8.96
CA MET A 133 -5.11 12.21 9.36
C MET A 133 -6.52 11.86 9.81
N TYR A 134 -7.09 10.82 9.24
CA TYR A 134 -8.41 10.31 9.64
C TYR A 134 -8.37 9.87 11.10
N ASP A 135 -9.32 10.35 11.90
CA ASP A 135 -9.39 10.08 13.33
C ASP A 135 -10.12 8.74 13.60
N HIS A 136 -9.36 7.67 13.54
CA HIS A 136 -9.83 6.34 13.91
C HIS A 136 -8.65 5.49 14.39
N PRO A 137 -8.83 4.67 15.44
CA PRO A 137 -7.81 3.72 15.89
C PRO A 137 -7.36 2.78 14.76
N GLY A 138 -6.06 2.63 14.59
CA GLY A 138 -5.51 1.77 13.55
C GLY A 138 -5.26 2.45 12.19
N VAL A 139 -5.74 3.68 11.95
CA VAL A 139 -5.37 4.43 10.74
C VAL A 139 -3.89 4.79 10.79
N ARG A 140 -3.19 4.46 9.70
CA ARG A 140 -1.76 4.69 9.49
C ARG A 140 -1.48 5.70 8.39
N ALA A 141 -2.39 5.81 7.43
CA ALA A 141 -2.32 6.80 6.37
C ALA A 141 -3.72 7.26 5.96
N THR A 142 -3.79 8.49 5.43
CA THR A 142 -5.01 9.03 4.82
C THR A 142 -4.65 9.64 3.49
N GLN A 143 -5.27 9.16 2.42
CA GLN A 143 -5.21 9.76 1.10
C GLN A 143 -6.27 10.86 1.04
N TYR A 144 -5.83 12.11 0.88
CA TYR A 144 -6.71 13.28 1.04
C TYR A 144 -6.90 14.08 -0.25
N ALA A 145 -6.08 13.84 -1.26
CA ALA A 145 -6.16 14.56 -2.53
C ALA A 145 -5.82 13.65 -3.69
N PRO A 146 -6.79 13.39 -4.58
CA PRO A 146 -6.51 12.80 -5.88
C PRO A 146 -5.78 13.84 -6.75
N GLY A 147 -4.86 13.38 -7.57
CA GLY A 147 -4.13 14.20 -8.51
C GLY A 147 -4.24 13.67 -9.93
N GLU A 148 -3.87 14.46 -10.92
CA GLU A 148 -3.86 14.00 -12.31
C GLU A 148 -2.76 12.94 -12.56
N LEU A 149 -1.63 13.08 -11.88
CA LEU A 149 -0.46 12.21 -12.06
C LEU A 149 -0.20 11.30 -10.84
N TYR A 150 -0.49 11.79 -9.65
CA TYR A 150 -0.29 11.05 -8.40
C TYR A 150 -1.24 11.50 -7.31
N ASP A 151 -1.54 10.62 -6.39
CA ASP A 151 -2.34 10.91 -5.23
C ASP A 151 -1.47 11.32 -4.03
N SER A 152 -2.05 12.07 -3.11
CA SER A 152 -1.34 12.56 -1.92
C SER A 152 -1.93 12.03 -0.63
N SER A 153 -1.04 11.50 0.22
CA SER A 153 -1.41 10.94 1.52
C SER A 153 -0.60 11.52 2.67
N THR A 154 -1.25 11.72 3.81
CA THR A 154 -0.59 11.89 5.10
C THR A 154 -0.31 10.50 5.70
N VAL A 155 0.89 10.30 6.26
CA VAL A 155 1.30 9.03 6.88
C VAL A 155 1.74 9.31 8.32
N LYS A 156 1.18 8.55 9.27
CA LYS A 156 1.57 8.59 10.67
C LYS A 156 2.90 7.84 10.85
N ASP A 157 3.85 8.45 11.53
CA ASP A 157 5.14 7.82 11.88
C ASP A 157 5.84 7.10 10.72
N TRP A 158 5.89 7.73 9.55
CA TRP A 158 6.41 7.15 8.32
C TRP A 158 7.82 6.54 8.46
N THR A 159 8.66 7.08 9.36
CA THR A 159 10.00 6.55 9.64
C THR A 159 9.98 5.16 10.26
N TYR A 160 8.92 4.84 11.00
CA TYR A 160 8.71 3.52 11.59
C TYR A 160 8.27 2.50 10.55
N TYR A 161 7.36 2.89 9.64
CA TYR A 161 6.75 1.99 8.68
C TYR A 161 7.58 1.73 7.43
N PHE A 162 8.34 2.73 6.97
CA PHE A 162 9.13 2.63 5.73
C PHE A 162 10.62 2.40 5.98
N GLY A 163 11.03 2.21 7.22
CA GLY A 163 12.43 2.01 7.57
C GLY A 163 12.97 0.66 7.08
N ARG A 164 14.06 0.69 6.28
CA ARG A 164 14.93 -0.44 5.96
C ARG A 164 14.52 -1.37 4.80
N TRP A 165 13.91 -0.84 3.78
CA TRP A 165 13.92 -1.49 2.49
C TRP A 165 15.33 -1.52 1.90
N TRP A 166 15.73 -2.66 1.37
CA TRP A 166 16.96 -2.82 0.61
C TRP A 166 18.26 -2.56 1.40
N ARG A 167 18.83 -3.59 1.92
CA ARG A 167 20.26 -3.64 2.20
C ARG A 167 21.04 -3.90 0.91
#